data_195ffb33c72dfffd6288587315a9c80a
#
_entry.id   195ffb33c72dfffd6288587315a9c80a
#
_cell.length_a   1.000
_cell.length_b   1.000
_cell.length_c   1.000
_cell.angle_alpha   90.00
_cell.angle_beta   90.00
_cell.angle_gamma   90.00
#
_symmetry.space_group_name_H-M   'P 1'
#
loop_
_entity.id
_entity.type
_entity.pdbx_description
1 polymer ?
#
loop_
_entity_poly.entity_id
_entity_poly.type
_entity_poly.pdbx_seq_one_letter_code
_entity_poly.pdbx_strand_id
1 'polypeptide(L)'
;VTLGSGGLGGVFAPSLFIGAMLGSAYGTLVHAINPGFTASPETYALVGMGAVAGAVMQAPLTNILMLFELTNDYTIILPIMITCIVSTYTFRAFDKNSIYIQKLLKEGTNIQHGREVSILNAIKVNDVLSQDVTMIPEGMPFRKILETVSYSKNFYFPVVNGEGEMSGILSFHMIREMIFEEDLGDLVVANDLKV
;
A
#
# COMPACT_ATOMS: atom_id res chain seq x y z
N VAL A 1 23.46 -13.35 1.90
CA VAL A 1 23.08 -14.73 2.35
C VAL A 1 21.90 -14.63 3.32
N THR A 2 22.00 -13.87 4.43
CA THR A 2 20.97 -13.81 5.50
C THR A 2 19.58 -13.42 4.99
N LEU A 3 19.48 -12.38 4.17
CA LEU A 3 18.21 -11.93 3.58
C LEU A 3 17.67 -12.92 2.54
N GLY A 4 18.56 -13.58 1.78
CA GLY A 4 18.18 -14.57 0.78
C GLY A 4 17.69 -15.89 1.37
N SER A 5 18.04 -16.18 2.63
CA SER A 5 17.58 -17.37 3.38
C SER A 5 16.31 -17.12 4.22
N GLY A 6 15.68 -15.95 4.09
CA GLY A 6 14.50 -15.56 4.87
C GLY A 6 14.81 -15.05 6.28
N GLY A 7 16.09 -14.91 6.64
CA GLY A 7 16.49 -14.37 7.93
C GLY A 7 16.30 -12.85 8.02
N LEU A 8 16.06 -12.34 9.24
CA LEU A 8 16.04 -10.92 9.53
C LEU A 8 17.47 -10.36 9.49
N GLY A 9 17.73 -9.40 8.61
CA GLY A 9 19.03 -8.74 8.47
C GLY A 9 18.88 -7.25 8.23
N GLY A 10 19.79 -6.46 8.80
CA GLY A 10 19.87 -5.01 8.55
C GLY A 10 20.51 -4.74 7.18
N VAL A 11 19.94 -3.83 6.40
CA VAL A 11 20.48 -3.39 5.11
C VAL A 11 21.37 -2.17 5.28
N PHE A 12 21.25 -1.46 6.39
CA PHE A 12 21.93 -0.19 6.64
C PHE A 12 23.48 -0.35 6.67
N ALA A 13 24.01 -1.16 7.58
CA ALA A 13 25.45 -1.34 7.70
C ALA A 13 26.12 -1.88 6.42
N PRO A 14 25.55 -2.86 5.71
CA PRO A 14 26.04 -3.28 4.40
C PRO A 14 26.03 -2.16 3.35
N SER A 15 25.02 -1.29 3.34
CA SER A 15 24.98 -0.17 2.39
C SER A 15 26.06 0.88 2.67
N LEU A 16 26.33 1.17 3.93
CA LEU A 16 27.44 2.04 4.32
C LEU A 16 28.79 1.45 3.90
N PHE A 17 28.99 0.15 4.13
CA PHE A 17 30.24 -0.53 3.75
C PHE A 17 30.46 -0.49 2.23
N ILE A 18 29.44 -0.81 1.44
CA ILE A 18 29.52 -0.73 -0.03
C ILE A 18 29.84 0.70 -0.46
N GLY A 19 29.17 1.69 0.14
CA GLY A 19 29.41 3.10 -0.13
C GLY A 19 30.84 3.53 0.20
N ALA A 20 31.37 3.11 1.34
CA ALA A 20 32.74 3.36 1.74
C ALA A 20 33.76 2.79 0.75
N MET A 21 33.56 1.53 0.35
CA MET A 21 34.46 0.86 -0.59
C MET A 21 34.46 1.52 -1.97
N LEU A 22 33.28 1.84 -2.51
CA LEU A 22 33.16 2.54 -3.80
C LEU A 22 33.72 3.96 -3.75
N GLY A 23 33.43 4.70 -2.68
CA GLY A 23 33.94 6.04 -2.46
C GLY A 23 35.45 6.04 -2.33
N SER A 24 36.04 5.14 -1.54
CA SER A 24 37.48 5.00 -1.38
C SER A 24 38.17 4.61 -2.69
N ALA A 25 37.61 3.65 -3.44
CA ALA A 25 38.17 3.27 -4.74
C ALA A 25 38.18 4.45 -5.73
N TYR A 26 37.04 5.18 -5.80
CA TYR A 26 36.97 6.41 -6.61
C TYR A 26 37.97 7.47 -6.15
N GLY A 27 38.05 7.74 -4.85
CA GLY A 27 38.95 8.69 -4.25
C GLY A 27 40.41 8.35 -4.55
N THR A 28 40.81 7.08 -4.46
CA THR A 28 42.15 6.60 -4.80
C THR A 28 42.49 6.87 -6.27
N LEU A 29 41.56 6.57 -7.18
CA LEU A 29 41.74 6.83 -8.61
C LEU A 29 41.92 8.31 -8.91
N VAL A 30 41.06 9.16 -8.36
CA VAL A 30 41.07 10.61 -8.60
C VAL A 30 42.31 11.23 -7.95
N HIS A 31 42.70 10.79 -6.77
CA HIS A 31 43.90 11.28 -6.07
C HIS A 31 45.20 10.89 -6.82
N ALA A 32 45.21 9.70 -7.41
CA ALA A 32 46.37 9.28 -8.24
C ALA A 32 46.54 10.14 -9.50
N ILE A 33 45.43 10.68 -10.06
CA ILE A 33 45.49 11.55 -11.26
C ILE A 33 45.92 12.98 -10.89
N ASN A 34 45.40 13.53 -9.79
CA ASN A 34 45.67 14.91 -9.41
C ASN A 34 45.73 15.11 -7.88
N PRO A 35 46.89 14.80 -7.24
CA PRO A 35 47.00 14.86 -5.77
C PRO A 35 46.84 16.27 -5.19
N GLY A 36 47.12 17.31 -5.95
CA GLY A 36 47.12 18.71 -5.47
C GLY A 36 45.71 19.34 -5.39
N PHE A 37 44.73 18.75 -6.06
CA PHE A 37 43.37 19.32 -6.14
C PHE A 37 42.27 18.42 -5.52
N THR A 38 42.63 17.23 -5.06
CA THR A 38 41.68 16.23 -4.58
C THR A 38 41.80 16.01 -3.08
N ALA A 39 40.69 15.77 -2.42
CA ALA A 39 40.66 15.36 -1.03
C ALA A 39 41.30 13.98 -0.85
N SER A 40 41.51 13.57 0.40
CA SER A 40 42.03 12.25 0.71
C SER A 40 41.00 11.14 0.37
N PRO A 41 41.44 9.92 0.04
CA PRO A 41 40.55 8.79 -0.26
C PRO A 41 39.55 8.49 0.87
N GLU A 42 39.91 8.78 2.11
CA GLU A 42 39.04 8.61 3.28
C GLU A 42 37.82 9.55 3.22
N THR A 43 38.02 10.80 2.79
CA THR A 43 36.93 11.76 2.59
C THR A 43 35.95 11.27 1.54
N TYR A 44 36.45 10.72 0.44
CA TYR A 44 35.60 10.13 -0.60
C TYR A 44 34.88 8.90 -0.10
N ALA A 45 35.45 8.10 0.80
CA ALA A 45 34.77 6.96 1.42
C ALA A 45 33.57 7.43 2.25
N LEU A 46 33.70 8.46 3.07
CA LEU A 46 32.61 9.02 3.89
C LEU A 46 31.50 9.59 3.02
N VAL A 47 31.84 10.32 1.97
CA VAL A 47 30.82 10.82 1.02
C VAL A 47 30.14 9.69 0.27
N GLY A 48 30.87 8.64 -0.10
CA GLY A 48 30.33 7.44 -0.72
C GLY A 48 29.37 6.68 0.17
N MET A 49 29.64 6.60 1.48
CA MET A 49 28.70 6.05 2.47
C MET A 49 27.36 6.79 2.41
N GLY A 50 27.41 8.11 2.38
CA GLY A 50 26.21 8.95 2.28
C GLY A 50 25.44 8.74 0.98
N ALA A 51 26.16 8.62 -0.13
CA ALA A 51 25.55 8.39 -1.44
C ALA A 51 24.75 7.09 -1.48
N VAL A 52 25.37 5.97 -1.11
CA VAL A 52 24.73 4.65 -1.20
C VAL A 52 23.62 4.49 -0.17
N ALA A 53 23.85 4.90 1.09
CA ALA A 53 22.81 4.81 2.12
C ALA A 53 21.62 5.73 1.80
N GLY A 54 21.87 6.94 1.28
CA GLY A 54 20.83 7.87 0.84
C GLY A 54 19.95 7.28 -0.25
N ALA A 55 20.54 6.65 -1.26
CA ALA A 55 19.82 5.98 -2.34
C ALA A 55 18.98 4.80 -1.84
N VAL A 56 19.59 3.90 -1.05
CA VAL A 56 18.96 2.66 -0.59
C VAL A 56 17.78 2.92 0.35
N MET A 57 17.96 3.84 1.30
CA MET A 57 16.93 4.14 2.31
C MET A 57 15.90 5.16 1.85
N GLN A 58 16.25 6.01 0.89
CA GLN A 58 15.45 7.16 0.44
C GLN A 58 15.08 8.12 1.58
N ALA A 59 15.93 8.21 2.60
CA ALA A 59 15.80 9.07 3.77
C ALA A 59 17.02 9.97 3.92
N PRO A 60 17.21 11.01 3.06
CA PRO A 60 18.42 11.79 3.01
C PRO A 60 18.75 12.49 4.32
N LEU A 61 17.77 13.10 4.98
CA LEU A 61 17.99 13.83 6.23
C LEU A 61 18.52 12.91 7.35
N THR A 62 17.91 11.73 7.49
CA THR A 62 18.35 10.74 8.49
C THR A 62 19.79 10.29 8.24
N ASN A 63 20.15 10.03 6.97
CA ASN A 63 21.50 9.60 6.63
C ASN A 63 22.54 10.71 6.84
N ILE A 64 22.20 11.96 6.51
CA ILE A 64 23.09 13.11 6.74
C ILE A 64 23.39 13.27 8.23
N LEU A 65 22.34 13.30 9.07
CA LEU A 65 22.49 13.47 10.51
C LEU A 65 23.27 12.31 11.14
N MET A 66 22.98 11.07 10.72
CA MET A 66 23.65 9.89 11.25
C MET A 66 25.15 9.87 10.87
N LEU A 67 25.48 10.16 9.61
CA LEU A 67 26.89 10.23 9.18
C LEU A 67 27.63 11.38 9.85
N PHE A 68 26.98 12.52 10.04
CA PHE A 68 27.54 13.63 10.80
C PHE A 68 27.86 13.23 12.25
N GLU A 69 26.93 12.54 12.91
CA GLU A 69 27.14 12.08 14.30
C GLU A 69 28.25 11.02 14.39
N LEU A 70 28.34 10.12 13.43
CA LEU A 70 29.40 9.10 13.38
C LEU A 70 30.78 9.67 13.12
N THR A 71 30.90 10.73 12.30
CA THR A 71 32.20 11.33 11.91
C THR A 71 32.61 12.46 12.83
N ASN A 72 31.67 13.17 13.39
CA ASN A 72 31.83 14.39 14.20
C ASN A 72 32.72 15.44 13.51
N ASP A 73 32.71 15.47 12.17
CA ASP A 73 33.50 16.37 11.34
C ASP A 73 32.60 17.30 10.54
N TYR A 74 32.64 18.59 10.87
CA TYR A 74 31.85 19.62 10.20
C TYR A 74 32.32 19.92 8.77
N THR A 75 33.56 19.62 8.43
CA THR A 75 34.13 19.98 7.11
C THR A 75 33.52 19.16 5.97
N ILE A 76 33.09 17.92 6.26
CA ILE A 76 32.51 17.00 5.28
C ILE A 76 31.00 17.02 5.21
N ILE A 77 30.32 17.81 6.08
CA ILE A 77 28.87 17.83 6.14
C ILE A 77 28.25 18.29 4.81
N LEU A 78 28.78 19.35 4.20
CA LEU A 78 28.27 19.87 2.94
C LEU A 78 28.40 18.88 1.77
N PRO A 79 29.58 18.26 1.53
CA PRO A 79 29.71 17.19 0.54
C PRO A 79 28.73 16.03 0.77
N ILE A 80 28.56 15.57 2.01
CA ILE A 80 27.64 14.50 2.35
C ILE A 80 26.17 14.91 2.07
N MET A 81 25.77 16.13 2.45
CA MET A 81 24.43 16.66 2.19
C MET A 81 24.10 16.65 0.70
N ILE A 82 24.99 17.25 -0.11
CA ILE A 82 24.79 17.32 -1.56
C ILE A 82 24.67 15.91 -2.14
N THR A 83 25.62 15.04 -1.78
CA THR A 83 25.67 13.68 -2.35
C THR A 83 24.48 12.83 -1.93
N CYS A 84 24.05 12.88 -0.66
CA CYS A 84 22.85 12.20 -0.19
C CYS A 84 21.59 12.64 -0.93
N ILE A 85 21.44 13.96 -1.12
CA ILE A 85 20.26 14.52 -1.80
C ILE A 85 20.27 14.09 -3.27
N VAL A 86 21.37 14.34 -3.98
CA VAL A 86 21.51 13.99 -5.40
C VAL A 86 21.29 12.50 -5.62
N SER A 87 21.93 11.66 -4.82
CA SER A 87 21.81 10.19 -4.90
C SER A 87 20.38 9.72 -4.67
N THR A 88 19.71 10.26 -3.64
CA THR A 88 18.30 9.91 -3.34
C THR A 88 17.37 10.29 -4.49
N TYR A 89 17.50 11.50 -5.04
CA TYR A 89 16.67 11.95 -6.16
C TYR A 89 16.95 11.18 -7.44
N THR A 90 18.22 10.90 -7.73
CA THR A 90 18.62 10.09 -8.88
C THR A 90 18.02 8.69 -8.78
N PHE A 91 18.12 8.06 -7.62
CA PHE A 91 17.56 6.73 -7.42
C PHE A 91 16.03 6.72 -7.54
N ARG A 92 15.34 7.73 -7.01
CA ARG A 92 13.87 7.86 -7.13
C ARG A 92 13.39 7.99 -8.58
N ALA A 93 14.23 8.46 -9.49
CA ALA A 93 13.90 8.51 -10.92
C ALA A 93 13.83 7.10 -11.55
N PHE A 94 14.58 6.13 -11.01
CA PHE A 94 14.57 4.74 -11.44
C PHE A 94 13.61 3.88 -10.62
N ASP A 95 13.55 4.09 -9.30
CA ASP A 95 12.68 3.35 -8.40
C ASP A 95 12.10 4.27 -7.31
N LYS A 96 10.77 4.33 -7.26
CA LYS A 96 10.05 5.19 -6.31
C LYS A 96 10.03 4.62 -4.88
N ASN A 97 10.33 3.34 -4.72
CA ASN A 97 10.20 2.64 -3.46
C ASN A 97 11.56 2.40 -2.81
N SER A 98 11.67 2.65 -1.50
CA SER A 98 12.86 2.24 -0.75
C SER A 98 12.93 0.71 -0.68
N ILE A 99 14.12 0.17 -0.39
CA ILE A 99 14.33 -1.28 -0.29
C ILE A 99 13.40 -1.95 0.75
N TYR A 100 13.01 -1.21 1.77
CA TYR A 100 12.08 -1.69 2.80
C TYR A 100 10.66 -1.83 2.27
N ILE A 101 10.20 -0.85 1.49
CA ILE A 101 8.87 -0.88 0.87
C ILE A 101 8.79 -1.96 -0.21
N GLN A 102 9.87 -2.14 -1.01
CA GLN A 102 9.93 -3.19 -2.01
C GLN A 102 9.74 -4.59 -1.42
N LYS A 103 10.33 -4.84 -0.24
CA LYS A 103 10.16 -6.13 0.45
C LYS A 103 8.69 -6.36 0.84
N LEU A 104 8.03 -5.36 1.41
CA LEU A 104 6.62 -5.43 1.81
C LEU A 104 5.68 -5.62 0.60
N LEU A 105 5.97 -4.95 -0.51
CA LEU A 105 5.22 -5.12 -1.76
C LEU A 105 5.34 -6.56 -2.30
N LYS A 106 6.52 -7.18 -2.20
CA LYS A 106 6.73 -8.58 -2.60
C LYS A 106 6.00 -9.58 -1.69
N GLU A 107 5.79 -9.23 -0.43
CA GLU A 107 5.01 -10.00 0.53
C GLU A 107 3.49 -9.76 0.39
N GLY A 108 3.05 -9.01 -0.63
CA GLY A 108 1.64 -8.76 -0.93
C GLY A 108 1.01 -7.59 -0.14
N THR A 109 1.80 -6.90 0.67
CA THR A 109 1.32 -5.76 1.47
C THR A 109 1.51 -4.47 0.68
N ASN A 110 0.43 -3.94 0.11
CA ASN A 110 0.48 -2.69 -0.65
C ASN A 110 0.37 -1.48 0.29
N ILE A 111 1.51 -0.83 0.57
CA ILE A 111 1.59 0.37 1.39
C ILE A 111 1.72 1.59 0.47
N GLN A 112 0.66 1.94 -0.24
CA GLN A 112 0.61 3.20 -0.97
C GLN A 112 -0.19 4.25 -0.19
N HIS A 113 0.50 5.32 0.24
CA HIS A 113 -0.01 6.62 0.67
C HIS A 113 -1.25 6.62 1.60
N GLY A 114 -1.00 6.56 2.91
CA GLY A 114 -2.00 6.73 3.95
C GLY A 114 -2.55 5.38 4.46
N ARG A 115 -2.43 5.13 5.75
CA ARG A 115 -2.77 3.84 6.37
C ARG A 115 -4.20 3.38 6.13
N GLU A 116 -5.16 4.30 6.02
CA GLU A 116 -6.58 3.97 5.87
C GLU A 116 -6.96 3.65 4.42
N VAL A 117 -6.40 4.37 3.44
CA VAL A 117 -6.71 4.18 2.01
C VAL A 117 -6.13 2.87 1.48
N SER A 118 -5.00 2.40 2.04
CA SER A 118 -4.33 1.16 1.62
C SER A 118 -5.15 -0.10 1.93
N ILE A 119 -5.84 -0.14 3.07
CA ILE A 119 -6.62 -1.31 3.50
C ILE A 119 -7.87 -1.45 2.63
N LEU A 120 -8.58 -0.34 2.39
CA LEU A 120 -9.77 -0.34 1.55
C LEU A 120 -9.46 -0.70 0.08
N ASN A 121 -8.33 -0.24 -0.46
CA ASN A 121 -7.91 -0.59 -1.82
C ASN A 121 -7.43 -2.04 -1.98
N ALA A 122 -7.06 -2.71 -0.90
CA ALA A 122 -6.67 -4.11 -0.92
C ALA A 122 -7.87 -5.07 -0.90
N ILE A 123 -9.02 -4.62 -0.38
CA ILE A 123 -10.25 -5.42 -0.31
C ILE A 123 -10.93 -5.39 -1.68
N LYS A 124 -11.00 -6.52 -2.35
CA LYS A 124 -11.76 -6.68 -3.58
C LYS A 124 -13.21 -6.99 -3.25
N VAL A 125 -14.12 -6.58 -4.14
CA VAL A 125 -15.55 -6.91 -4.01
C VAL A 125 -15.76 -8.41 -3.81
N ASN A 126 -14.97 -9.22 -4.49
CA ASN A 126 -15.03 -10.69 -4.38
C ASN A 126 -14.67 -11.23 -2.99
N ASP A 127 -13.89 -10.49 -2.19
CA ASP A 127 -13.47 -10.91 -0.84
C ASP A 127 -14.56 -10.66 0.22
N VAL A 128 -15.52 -9.77 -0.11
CA VAL A 128 -16.64 -9.38 0.77
C VAL A 128 -18.02 -9.79 0.22
N LEU A 129 -18.04 -10.43 -0.95
CA LEU A 129 -19.28 -10.94 -1.55
C LEU A 129 -19.89 -12.02 -0.65
N SER A 130 -21.13 -11.77 -0.17
CA SER A 130 -21.92 -12.80 0.49
C SER A 130 -22.53 -13.72 -0.58
N GLN A 131 -22.30 -15.01 -0.45
CA GLN A 131 -22.92 -16.02 -1.32
C GLN A 131 -24.31 -16.46 -0.80
N ASP A 132 -24.64 -16.11 0.43
CA ASP A 132 -25.93 -16.41 1.06
C ASP A 132 -26.91 -15.26 0.81
N VAL A 133 -27.45 -15.23 -0.40
CA VAL A 133 -28.38 -14.20 -0.85
C VAL A 133 -29.78 -14.81 -1.00
N THR A 134 -30.74 -14.28 -0.26
CA THR A 134 -32.15 -14.69 -0.39
C THR A 134 -32.77 -13.96 -1.58
N MET A 135 -33.08 -14.69 -2.64
CA MET A 135 -33.74 -14.17 -3.83
C MET A 135 -35.25 -14.24 -3.69
N ILE A 136 -35.97 -13.23 -4.19
CA ILE A 136 -37.45 -13.15 -4.15
C ILE A 136 -37.97 -13.20 -5.60
N PRO A 137 -38.81 -14.17 -5.96
CA PRO A 137 -39.49 -14.19 -7.26
C PRO A 137 -40.43 -12.99 -7.44
N GLU A 138 -40.52 -12.42 -8.65
CA GLU A 138 -41.37 -11.27 -8.99
C GLU A 138 -42.85 -11.46 -8.59
N GLY A 139 -43.37 -12.66 -8.74
CA GLY A 139 -44.77 -13.00 -8.43
C GLY A 139 -45.05 -13.36 -6.96
N MET A 140 -44.05 -13.20 -6.05
CA MET A 140 -44.24 -13.55 -4.65
C MET A 140 -45.18 -12.54 -3.96
N PRO A 141 -46.31 -12.99 -3.31
CA PRO A 141 -47.19 -12.12 -2.58
C PRO A 141 -46.49 -11.48 -1.36
N PHE A 142 -46.92 -10.27 -0.99
CA PHE A 142 -46.31 -9.49 0.09
C PHE A 142 -46.24 -10.24 1.43
N ARG A 143 -47.30 -10.95 1.78
CA ARG A 143 -47.35 -11.77 3.00
C ARG A 143 -46.22 -12.81 3.06
N LYS A 144 -45.89 -13.43 1.93
CA LYS A 144 -44.84 -14.45 1.83
C LYS A 144 -43.43 -13.79 1.81
N ILE A 145 -43.36 -12.57 1.26
CA ILE A 145 -42.13 -11.74 1.34
C ILE A 145 -41.84 -11.44 2.81
N LEU A 146 -42.81 -11.00 3.59
CA LEU A 146 -42.65 -10.72 5.02
C LEU A 146 -42.15 -11.95 5.81
N GLU A 147 -42.72 -13.13 5.55
CA GLU A 147 -42.28 -14.36 6.18
C GLU A 147 -40.80 -14.67 5.80
N THR A 148 -40.45 -14.61 4.52
CA THR A 148 -39.08 -14.87 4.03
C THR A 148 -38.10 -13.89 4.62
N VAL A 149 -38.43 -12.62 4.66
CA VAL A 149 -37.57 -11.54 5.16
C VAL A 149 -37.39 -11.63 6.68
N SER A 150 -38.38 -12.05 7.43
CA SER A 150 -38.30 -12.18 8.88
C SER A 150 -37.27 -13.22 9.36
N TYR A 151 -37.01 -14.23 8.55
CA TYR A 151 -35.96 -15.24 8.82
C TYR A 151 -34.63 -14.94 8.20
N SER A 152 -34.50 -13.91 7.31
CA SER A 152 -33.28 -13.54 6.65
C SER A 152 -32.50 -12.51 7.46
N LYS A 153 -31.16 -12.57 7.36
CA LYS A 153 -30.24 -11.56 7.92
C LYS A 153 -29.88 -10.47 6.90
N ASN A 154 -30.40 -10.57 5.68
CA ASN A 154 -30.10 -9.66 4.61
C ASN A 154 -30.96 -8.39 4.68
N PHE A 155 -30.42 -7.25 4.26
CA PHE A 155 -31.14 -5.98 4.19
C PHE A 155 -31.64 -5.66 2.78
N TYR A 156 -31.07 -6.33 1.78
CA TYR A 156 -31.42 -6.19 0.37
C TYR A 156 -31.72 -7.56 -0.21
N PHE A 157 -32.79 -7.63 -0.99
CA PHE A 157 -33.32 -8.86 -1.58
C PHE A 157 -33.41 -8.66 -3.10
N PRO A 158 -32.59 -9.35 -3.90
CA PRO A 158 -32.74 -9.35 -5.35
C PRO A 158 -34.07 -9.96 -5.75
N VAL A 159 -34.80 -9.28 -6.63
CA VAL A 159 -36.01 -9.77 -7.25
C VAL A 159 -35.65 -10.41 -8.57
N VAL A 160 -36.10 -11.64 -8.80
CA VAL A 160 -35.78 -12.43 -9.99
C VAL A 160 -37.03 -12.76 -10.81
N ASN A 161 -36.88 -12.71 -12.12
CA ASN A 161 -37.92 -13.11 -13.07
C ASN A 161 -38.01 -14.64 -13.20
N GLY A 162 -38.93 -15.13 -14.03
CA GLY A 162 -39.10 -16.57 -14.28
C GLY A 162 -37.91 -17.26 -14.96
N GLU A 163 -36.97 -16.51 -15.51
CA GLU A 163 -35.75 -17.00 -16.15
C GLU A 163 -34.54 -16.97 -15.20
N GLY A 164 -34.76 -16.49 -13.95
CA GLY A 164 -33.72 -16.40 -12.96
C GLY A 164 -32.82 -15.15 -13.08
N GLU A 165 -33.18 -14.20 -13.94
CA GLU A 165 -32.47 -12.95 -14.09
C GLU A 165 -32.98 -11.93 -13.08
N MET A 166 -32.06 -11.08 -12.58
CA MET A 166 -32.38 -10.03 -11.62
C MET A 166 -33.14 -8.91 -12.31
N SER A 167 -34.36 -8.64 -11.86
CA SER A 167 -35.25 -7.61 -12.40
C SER A 167 -35.35 -6.36 -11.52
N GLY A 168 -34.85 -6.43 -10.28
CA GLY A 168 -34.83 -5.30 -9.35
C GLY A 168 -34.33 -5.69 -7.97
N ILE A 169 -34.39 -4.76 -7.04
CA ILE A 169 -34.00 -4.97 -5.64
C ILE A 169 -35.12 -4.51 -4.71
N LEU A 170 -35.39 -5.32 -3.69
CA LEU A 170 -36.23 -4.97 -2.57
C LEU A 170 -35.36 -4.65 -1.35
N SER A 171 -35.56 -3.48 -0.72
CA SER A 171 -34.88 -3.17 0.54
C SER A 171 -35.79 -3.47 1.74
N PHE A 172 -35.18 -3.86 2.85
CA PHE A 172 -35.90 -4.03 4.11
C PHE A 172 -36.68 -2.77 4.54
N HIS A 173 -36.17 -1.59 4.20
CA HIS A 173 -36.81 -0.30 4.50
C HIS A 173 -38.15 -0.15 3.78
N MET A 174 -38.22 -0.49 2.50
CA MET A 174 -39.45 -0.42 1.71
C MET A 174 -40.51 -1.39 2.22
N ILE A 175 -40.06 -2.61 2.56
CA ILE A 175 -40.95 -3.63 3.13
C ILE A 175 -41.54 -3.12 4.46
N ARG A 176 -40.74 -2.49 5.32
CA ARG A 176 -41.17 -1.98 6.62
C ARG A 176 -42.17 -0.84 6.50
N GLU A 177 -42.07 0.03 5.51
CA GLU A 177 -43.03 1.11 5.29
C GLU A 177 -44.44 0.55 4.97
N MET A 178 -44.51 -0.56 4.28
CA MET A 178 -45.78 -1.20 3.86
C MET A 178 -46.39 -2.14 4.88
N ILE A 179 -45.67 -2.54 5.94
CA ILE A 179 -46.19 -3.40 7.01
C ILE A 179 -47.42 -2.79 7.72
N PHE A 180 -47.51 -1.45 7.75
CA PHE A 180 -48.54 -0.72 8.43
C PHE A 180 -49.82 -0.53 7.59
N GLU A 181 -49.83 -0.94 6.33
CA GLU A 181 -50.97 -0.87 5.43
C GLU A 181 -51.68 -2.25 5.39
N GLU A 182 -52.60 -2.47 6.33
CA GLU A 182 -53.25 -3.79 6.57
C GLU A 182 -54.04 -4.34 5.38
N ASP A 183 -54.50 -3.50 4.43
CA ASP A 183 -55.36 -3.91 3.31
C ASP A 183 -54.61 -4.43 2.07
N LEU A 184 -53.29 -4.39 2.01
CA LEU A 184 -52.52 -4.66 0.80
C LEU A 184 -51.87 -6.06 0.74
N GLY A 185 -52.01 -6.87 1.80
CA GLY A 185 -51.20 -8.09 1.99
C GLY A 185 -51.29 -9.17 0.92
N ASP A 186 -52.40 -9.28 0.20
CA ASP A 186 -52.61 -10.30 -0.83
C ASP A 186 -52.69 -9.72 -2.26
N LEU A 187 -52.75 -8.39 -2.41
CA LEU A 187 -52.88 -7.71 -3.70
C LEU A 187 -51.53 -7.24 -4.28
N VAL A 188 -50.53 -7.05 -3.42
CA VAL A 188 -49.21 -6.52 -3.83
C VAL A 188 -48.22 -7.68 -3.99
N VAL A 189 -47.51 -7.70 -5.12
CA VAL A 189 -46.45 -8.66 -5.42
C VAL A 189 -45.07 -8.00 -5.42
N ALA A 190 -44.00 -8.81 -5.36
CA ALA A 190 -42.64 -8.31 -5.35
C ALA A 190 -42.32 -7.39 -6.52
N ASN A 191 -42.95 -7.60 -7.66
CA ASN A 191 -42.78 -6.77 -8.86
C ASN A 191 -43.23 -5.32 -8.68
N ASP A 192 -44.24 -5.09 -7.82
CA ASP A 192 -44.79 -3.74 -7.58
C ASP A 192 -43.93 -2.93 -6.60
N LEU A 193 -43.06 -3.60 -5.86
CA LEU A 193 -42.25 -3.07 -4.79
C LEU A 193 -40.75 -2.89 -5.16
N LYS A 194 -40.32 -3.50 -6.24
CA LYS A 194 -38.91 -3.46 -6.64
C LYS A 194 -38.50 -2.10 -7.20
N VAL A 195 -37.27 -1.71 -6.95
CA VAL A 195 -36.58 -0.57 -7.55
C VAL A 195 -35.49 -1.06 -8.49
#